data_4ffe215c60370de660ca64a3c65900f6
#
_entry.id   4ffe215c60370de660ca64a3c65900f6
#
_cell.length_a   1.000
_cell.length_b   1.000
_cell.length_c   1.000
_cell.angle_alpha   90.00
_cell.angle_beta   90.00
_cell.angle_gamma   90.00
#
_symmetry.space_group_name_H-M   'P 1'
#
loop_
_entity.id
_entity.type
_entity.pdbx_description
1 polymer ?
#
loop_
_entity_poly.entity_id
_entity_poly.type
_entity_poly.pdbx_seq_one_letter_code
_entity_poly.pdbx_strand_id
1 'polypeptide(L)'
;MAPHSYIGKYTPQTQWLEEELPKVNRNETPWLIVLVHSPLYNSYQYHFMEGETMRVMYEPWFVKYKVDIVFSGHVHAYERSERVSNVAYNIVNGQCSPVRDLSAPMYITIGDGGNIEGLAYEMTEPQPQYSAFREASFGHATLEIKNRTHAYYSWHRNEDGYAVQADSMWVSNRVWHPVDDSTTAKQ
;
A
#
# COMPACT_ATOMS: atom_id res chain seq x y z
N MET A 1 2.66 18.25 -4.13
CA MET A 1 3.45 17.16 -3.54
C MET A 1 4.62 17.75 -2.78
N ALA A 2 4.74 17.48 -1.49
CA ALA A 2 5.92 17.91 -0.77
C ALA A 2 7.08 16.99 -1.17
N PRO A 3 8.25 17.51 -1.49
CA PRO A 3 9.43 16.69 -1.69
C PRO A 3 9.76 15.93 -0.41
N HIS A 4 10.40 14.77 -0.54
CA HIS A 4 10.74 13.83 0.54
C HIS A 4 11.39 14.45 1.79
N SER A 5 11.98 15.64 1.67
CA SER A 5 12.70 16.34 2.74
C SER A 5 11.82 16.98 3.83
N TYR A 6 10.49 16.96 3.68
CA TYR A 6 9.59 17.65 4.62
C TYR A 6 8.64 16.73 5.39
N ILE A 7 8.92 15.45 5.45
CA ILE A 7 8.16 14.53 6.31
C ILE A 7 8.74 14.60 7.72
N GLY A 8 7.99 15.20 8.62
CA GLY A 8 8.38 15.34 10.02
C GLY A 8 7.15 15.50 10.91
N LYS A 9 7.29 15.12 12.19
CA LYS A 9 6.21 15.12 13.19
C LYS A 9 5.43 16.45 13.28
N TYR A 10 6.06 17.55 12.93
CA TYR A 10 5.49 18.90 13.06
C TYR A 10 5.16 19.57 11.73
N THR A 11 5.17 18.81 10.62
CA THR A 11 4.78 19.38 9.33
C THR A 11 3.25 19.59 9.29
N PRO A 12 2.77 20.59 8.53
CA PRO A 12 1.34 20.81 8.35
C PRO A 12 0.61 19.57 7.83
N GLN A 13 1.24 18.79 6.94
CA GLN A 13 0.68 17.54 6.41
C GLN A 13 0.47 16.50 7.52
N THR A 14 1.45 16.33 8.39
CA THR A 14 1.37 15.38 9.51
C THR A 14 0.27 15.78 10.48
N GLN A 15 0.23 17.05 10.87
CA GLN A 15 -0.81 17.57 11.75
C GLN A 15 -2.20 17.41 11.15
N TRP A 16 -2.35 17.75 9.87
CA TRP A 16 -3.61 17.57 9.15
C TRP A 16 -4.05 16.10 9.15
N LEU A 17 -3.15 15.17 8.83
CA LEU A 17 -3.49 13.75 8.78
C LEU A 17 -3.90 13.19 10.15
N GLU A 18 -3.20 13.61 11.22
CA GLU A 18 -3.52 13.24 12.60
C GLU A 18 -4.91 13.71 13.02
N GLU A 19 -5.32 14.88 12.53
CA GLU A 19 -6.63 15.45 12.81
C GLU A 19 -7.76 14.88 11.93
N GLU A 20 -7.46 14.52 10.66
CA GLU A 20 -8.49 14.10 9.70
C GLU A 20 -8.86 12.62 9.83
N LEU A 21 -7.89 11.74 10.07
CA LEU A 21 -8.18 10.31 10.16
C LEU A 21 -9.24 9.96 11.23
N PRO A 22 -9.22 10.56 12.44
CA PRO A 22 -10.26 10.29 13.44
C PRO A 22 -11.65 10.80 13.07
N LYS A 23 -11.75 11.77 12.14
CA LYS A 23 -13.05 12.38 11.76
C LYS A 23 -13.81 11.54 10.74
N VAL A 24 -13.16 10.54 10.11
CA VAL A 24 -13.79 9.74 9.06
C VAL A 24 -14.97 8.94 9.61
N ASN A 25 -16.17 9.30 9.18
CA ASN A 25 -17.40 8.58 9.55
C ASN A 25 -17.58 7.35 8.63
N ARG A 26 -17.16 6.20 9.08
CA ARG A 26 -17.23 4.94 8.31
C ARG A 26 -18.66 4.44 8.07
N ASN A 27 -19.67 5.02 8.75
CA ASN A 27 -21.07 4.75 8.46
C ASN A 27 -21.55 5.45 7.19
N GLU A 28 -20.99 6.62 6.90
CA GLU A 28 -21.31 7.40 5.70
C GLU A 28 -20.38 7.06 4.54
N THR A 29 -19.07 7.00 4.83
CA THR A 29 -18.01 6.66 3.87
C THR A 29 -17.35 5.33 4.27
N PRO A 30 -17.91 4.19 3.83
CA PRO A 30 -17.49 2.88 4.32
C PRO A 30 -16.01 2.54 4.03
N TRP A 31 -15.46 3.05 2.93
CA TRP A 31 -14.10 2.80 2.50
C TRP A 31 -13.18 3.97 2.84
N LEU A 32 -12.02 3.68 3.40
CA LEU A 32 -10.97 4.65 3.67
C LEU A 32 -9.74 4.28 2.86
N ILE A 33 -9.46 5.09 1.85
CA ILE A 33 -8.35 4.91 0.91
C ILE A 33 -7.40 6.08 1.09
N VAL A 34 -6.11 5.78 1.19
CA VAL A 34 -5.05 6.79 1.29
C VAL A 34 -4.23 6.80 0.01
N LEU A 35 -3.93 7.98 -0.49
CA LEU A 35 -3.05 8.20 -1.63
C LEU A 35 -1.80 8.93 -1.17
N VAL A 36 -0.64 8.33 -1.40
CA VAL A 36 0.67 8.92 -1.11
C VAL A 36 1.55 8.90 -2.35
N HIS A 37 2.59 9.72 -2.37
CA HIS A 37 3.51 9.68 -3.52
C HIS A 37 4.47 8.51 -3.42
N SER A 38 5.24 8.42 -2.35
CA SER A 38 6.24 7.36 -2.17
C SER A 38 5.62 6.14 -1.48
N PRO A 39 5.97 4.92 -1.92
CA PRO A 39 5.50 3.70 -1.28
C PRO A 39 6.06 3.55 0.14
N LEU A 40 5.24 3.01 1.05
CA LEU A 40 5.67 2.62 2.38
C LEU A 40 6.40 1.27 2.35
N TYR A 41 6.06 0.44 1.42
CA TYR A 41 6.69 -0.86 1.15
C TYR A 41 7.05 -0.93 -0.33
N ASN A 42 8.30 -1.28 -0.62
CA ASN A 42 8.84 -1.34 -1.97
C ASN A 42 9.91 -2.43 -2.04
N SER A 43 9.73 -3.38 -2.93
CA SER A 43 10.70 -4.46 -3.17
C SER A 43 11.56 -4.26 -4.42
N TYR A 44 11.45 -3.13 -5.08
CA TYR A 44 12.37 -2.72 -6.14
C TYR A 44 13.60 -2.04 -5.54
N GLN A 45 14.76 -2.18 -6.22
CA GLN A 45 15.99 -1.51 -5.80
C GLN A 45 15.87 0.01 -5.95
N TYR A 46 15.14 0.44 -6.95
CA TYR A 46 14.89 1.86 -7.20
C TYR A 46 14.02 2.43 -6.09
N HIS A 47 14.47 3.50 -5.45
CA HIS A 47 13.80 4.13 -4.31
C HIS A 47 13.62 3.22 -3.09
N PHE A 48 14.50 2.21 -2.95
CA PHE A 48 14.42 1.29 -1.81
C PHE A 48 14.54 2.03 -0.48
N MET A 49 13.63 1.76 0.44
CA MET A 49 13.56 2.36 1.80
C MET A 49 13.35 3.89 1.85
N GLU A 50 13.14 4.59 0.75
CA GLU A 50 12.90 6.04 0.78
C GLU A 50 11.61 6.43 1.53
N GLY A 51 10.60 5.57 1.54
CA GLY A 51 9.35 5.74 2.28
C GLY A 51 9.41 5.41 3.77
N GLU A 52 10.55 4.96 4.31
CA GLU A 52 10.64 4.40 5.66
C GLU A 52 10.29 5.41 6.77
N THR A 53 10.74 6.66 6.65
CA THR A 53 10.37 7.71 7.61
C THR A 53 8.86 7.95 7.63
N MET A 54 8.24 7.99 6.46
CA MET A 54 6.79 8.14 6.32
C MET A 54 6.05 6.93 6.88
N ARG A 55 6.55 5.72 6.60
CA ARG A 55 5.99 4.48 7.12
C ARG A 55 5.96 4.47 8.65
N VAL A 56 7.09 4.72 9.29
CA VAL A 56 7.21 4.72 10.76
C VAL A 56 6.25 5.72 11.40
N MET A 57 6.00 6.87 10.74
CA MET A 57 5.13 7.90 11.27
C MET A 57 3.64 7.62 11.03
N TYR A 58 3.27 7.14 9.84
CA TYR A 58 1.86 7.10 9.41
C TYR A 58 1.24 5.71 9.52
N GLU A 59 2.00 4.65 9.35
CA GLU A 59 1.47 3.28 9.41
C GLU A 59 0.75 2.96 10.72
N PRO A 60 1.23 3.38 11.92
CA PRO A 60 0.49 3.19 13.15
C PRO A 60 -0.92 3.80 13.13
N TRP A 61 -1.07 4.94 12.46
CA TRP A 61 -2.38 5.57 12.29
C TRP A 61 -3.23 4.83 11.27
N PHE A 62 -2.65 4.39 10.15
CA PHE A 62 -3.36 3.63 9.13
C PHE A 62 -3.92 2.32 9.70
N VAL A 63 -3.17 1.63 10.53
CA VAL A 63 -3.63 0.44 11.25
C VAL A 63 -4.73 0.80 12.26
N LYS A 64 -4.48 1.80 13.11
CA LYS A 64 -5.42 2.25 14.16
C LYS A 64 -6.78 2.66 13.59
N TYR A 65 -6.78 3.45 12.51
CA TYR A 65 -8.00 3.97 11.88
C TYR A 65 -8.54 3.06 10.77
N LYS A 66 -7.99 1.85 10.65
CA LYS A 66 -8.45 0.81 9.73
C LYS A 66 -8.55 1.28 8.29
N VAL A 67 -7.48 1.91 7.80
CA VAL A 67 -7.32 2.21 6.37
C VAL A 67 -7.43 0.91 5.58
N ASP A 68 -8.22 0.90 4.51
CA ASP A 68 -8.43 -0.31 3.72
C ASP A 68 -7.30 -0.55 2.74
N ILE A 69 -6.91 0.50 2.00
CA ILE A 69 -5.87 0.44 0.97
C ILE A 69 -5.05 1.73 1.00
N VAL A 70 -3.74 1.60 0.80
CA VAL A 70 -2.83 2.71 0.55
C VAL A 70 -2.27 2.56 -0.87
N PHE A 71 -2.58 3.51 -1.75
CA PHE A 71 -1.99 3.59 -3.08
C PHE A 71 -0.80 4.54 -3.09
N SER A 72 0.22 4.16 -3.84
CA SER A 72 1.42 4.97 -4.09
C SER A 72 1.84 4.95 -5.55
N GLY A 73 2.64 5.93 -5.95
CA GLY A 73 3.33 6.01 -7.23
C GLY A 73 4.84 5.93 -7.02
N HIS A 74 5.59 6.89 -7.58
CA HIS A 74 7.02 7.11 -7.43
C HIS A 74 7.92 6.00 -8.00
N VAL A 75 7.76 4.77 -7.59
CA VAL A 75 8.42 3.61 -8.23
C VAL A 75 7.65 3.29 -9.50
N HIS A 76 8.35 3.33 -10.64
CA HIS A 76 7.75 3.14 -11.96
C HIS A 76 7.58 1.65 -12.27
N ALA A 77 6.74 1.00 -11.49
CA ALA A 77 6.39 -0.41 -11.60
C ALA A 77 5.09 -0.68 -10.84
N TYR A 78 4.59 -1.89 -10.96
CA TYR A 78 3.47 -2.38 -10.20
C TYR A 78 3.93 -3.29 -9.06
N GLU A 79 3.41 -3.07 -7.86
CA GLU A 79 3.58 -3.99 -6.73
C GLU A 79 2.36 -3.94 -5.81
N ARG A 80 1.85 -5.09 -5.44
CA ARG A 80 0.80 -5.24 -4.43
C ARG A 80 1.30 -6.08 -3.26
N SER A 81 1.12 -5.56 -2.06
CA SER A 81 1.46 -6.29 -0.84
C SER A 81 0.33 -7.22 -0.40
N GLU A 82 0.66 -8.15 0.48
CA GLU A 82 -0.31 -8.71 1.43
C GLU A 82 -0.78 -7.62 2.40
N ARG A 83 -1.74 -7.94 3.28
CA ARG A 83 -2.00 -7.09 4.44
C ARG A 83 -0.88 -7.27 5.45
N VAL A 84 -0.10 -6.24 5.64
CA VAL A 84 1.13 -6.27 6.44
C VAL A 84 1.27 -5.02 7.28
N SER A 85 1.94 -5.14 8.40
CA SER A 85 2.39 -3.99 9.19
C SER A 85 3.77 -4.25 9.79
N ASN A 86 4.47 -3.18 10.10
CA ASN A 86 5.71 -3.22 10.89
C ASN A 86 5.66 -2.18 12.03
N VAL A 87 4.49 -2.02 12.64
CA VAL A 87 4.30 -1.12 13.80
C VAL A 87 5.17 -1.55 14.97
N ALA A 88 5.39 -2.85 15.17
CA ALA A 88 6.32 -3.40 16.15
C ALA A 88 7.80 -3.18 15.78
N TYR A 89 8.07 -2.54 14.63
CA TYR A 89 9.42 -2.23 14.16
C TYR A 89 10.33 -3.46 14.03
N ASN A 90 9.82 -4.46 13.34
CA ASN A 90 10.55 -5.71 13.13
C ASN A 90 11.63 -5.54 12.06
N ILE A 91 12.89 -5.56 12.47
CA ILE A 91 14.06 -5.49 11.61
C ILE A 91 14.82 -6.80 11.69
N VAL A 92 15.02 -7.45 10.56
CA VAL A 92 15.79 -8.68 10.44
C VAL A 92 16.97 -8.45 9.48
N ASN A 93 18.19 -8.67 9.96
CA ASN A 93 19.42 -8.45 9.19
C ASN A 93 19.51 -7.03 8.57
N GLY A 94 19.06 -6.01 9.31
CA GLY A 94 19.08 -4.62 8.84
C GLY A 94 18.01 -4.27 7.81
N GLN A 95 17.08 -5.17 7.52
CA GLN A 95 15.98 -4.94 6.60
C GLN A 95 14.65 -4.88 7.32
N CYS A 96 13.75 -4.02 6.84
CA CYS A 96 12.37 -3.98 7.29
C CYS A 96 11.69 -5.34 7.01
N SER A 97 11.24 -6.00 8.06
CA SER A 97 10.58 -7.30 7.96
C SER A 97 9.16 -7.21 8.53
N PRO A 98 8.20 -6.73 7.72
CA PRO A 98 6.82 -6.60 8.16
C PRO A 98 6.22 -7.98 8.43
N VAL A 99 5.30 -8.01 9.38
CA VAL A 99 4.52 -9.21 9.67
C VAL A 99 3.20 -9.15 8.91
N ARG A 100 2.71 -10.32 8.51
CA ARG A 100 1.36 -10.43 7.98
C ARG A 100 0.38 -10.02 9.07
N ASP A 101 -0.44 -9.03 8.76
CA ASP A 101 -1.39 -8.44 9.69
C ASP A 101 -2.70 -8.17 8.98
N LEU A 102 -3.68 -9.02 9.20
CA LEU A 102 -5.00 -8.89 8.57
C LEU A 102 -5.74 -7.63 9.02
N SER A 103 -5.29 -6.98 10.12
CA SER A 103 -5.82 -5.70 10.58
C SER A 103 -5.20 -4.49 9.89
N ALA A 104 -4.13 -4.68 9.13
CA ALA A 104 -3.42 -3.63 8.42
C ALA A 104 -4.03 -3.31 7.04
N PRO A 105 -3.68 -2.15 6.45
CA PRO A 105 -4.00 -1.88 5.06
C PRO A 105 -3.28 -2.83 4.11
N MET A 106 -3.76 -2.86 2.88
CA MET A 106 -3.00 -3.34 1.75
C MET A 106 -2.27 -2.15 1.12
N TYR A 107 -1.02 -2.35 0.70
CA TYR A 107 -0.22 -1.33 0.03
C TYR A 107 -0.08 -1.69 -1.44
N ILE A 108 -0.38 -0.75 -2.32
CA ILE A 108 -0.35 -0.95 -3.76
C ILE A 108 0.44 0.20 -4.39
N THR A 109 1.55 -0.14 -5.04
CA THR A 109 2.31 0.78 -5.88
C THR A 109 1.84 0.63 -7.32
N ILE A 110 1.39 1.73 -7.91
CA ILE A 110 0.91 1.85 -9.30
C ILE A 110 1.59 3.03 -10.00
N GLY A 111 2.93 3.12 -9.90
CA GLY A 111 3.73 4.16 -10.56
C GLY A 111 3.98 3.90 -12.04
N ASP A 112 3.31 2.91 -12.61
CA ASP A 112 3.50 2.31 -13.92
C ASP A 112 2.63 2.89 -15.04
N GLY A 113 1.93 4.01 -14.79
CA GLY A 113 1.03 4.63 -15.77
C GLY A 113 1.69 5.24 -17.02
N GLY A 114 3.02 5.31 -17.02
CA GLY A 114 3.83 5.87 -18.09
C GLY A 114 4.61 7.11 -17.65
N ASN A 115 5.86 7.17 -18.06
CA ASN A 115 6.78 8.28 -17.76
C ASN A 115 7.95 8.30 -18.75
N ILE A 116 8.76 9.37 -18.71
CA ILE A 116 9.92 9.51 -19.61
C ILE A 116 11.16 8.73 -19.13
N GLU A 117 11.23 8.36 -17.87
CA GLU A 117 12.40 7.69 -17.27
C GLU A 117 12.38 6.16 -17.49
N GLY A 118 11.23 5.60 -17.89
CA GLY A 118 11.05 4.17 -18.09
C GLY A 118 10.65 3.43 -16.80
N LEU A 119 10.71 2.12 -16.86
CA LEU A 119 10.29 1.22 -15.78
C LEU A 119 11.45 0.89 -14.84
N ALA A 120 11.12 0.64 -13.58
CA ALA A 120 12.04 0.09 -12.59
C ALA A 120 12.07 -1.45 -12.73
N TYR A 121 13.14 -2.01 -13.28
CA TYR A 121 13.27 -3.46 -13.53
C TYR A 121 13.99 -4.23 -12.41
N GLU A 122 14.86 -3.57 -11.65
CA GLU A 122 15.67 -4.24 -10.64
C GLU A 122 14.87 -4.54 -9.39
N MET A 123 14.65 -5.80 -9.10
CA MET A 123 13.89 -6.28 -7.96
C MET A 123 14.79 -6.89 -6.89
N THR A 124 14.41 -6.77 -5.63
CA THR A 124 15.06 -7.50 -4.52
C THR A 124 14.72 -8.98 -4.64
N GLU A 125 15.73 -9.84 -4.66
CA GLU A 125 15.54 -11.29 -4.68
C GLU A 125 16.14 -11.94 -3.42
N PRO A 126 15.50 -12.97 -2.86
CA PRO A 126 14.19 -13.50 -3.24
C PRO A 126 13.06 -12.49 -2.98
N GLN A 127 11.94 -12.63 -3.70
CA GLN A 127 10.76 -11.77 -3.48
C GLN A 127 10.38 -11.76 -2.00
N PRO A 128 10.27 -10.58 -1.36
CA PRO A 128 9.90 -10.49 0.05
C PRO A 128 8.51 -11.08 0.32
N GLN A 129 8.32 -11.70 1.48
CA GLN A 129 7.04 -12.33 1.84
C GLN A 129 5.86 -11.36 1.89
N TYR A 130 6.12 -10.07 2.10
CA TYR A 130 5.06 -9.06 2.07
C TYR A 130 4.56 -8.72 0.67
N SER A 131 5.38 -8.96 -0.36
CA SER A 131 5.07 -8.68 -1.75
C SER A 131 4.26 -9.84 -2.34
N ALA A 132 2.97 -9.63 -2.54
CA ALA A 132 2.07 -10.66 -3.04
C ALA A 132 2.17 -10.79 -4.57
N PHE A 133 2.32 -9.68 -5.27
CA PHE A 133 2.52 -9.63 -6.71
C PHE A 133 3.34 -8.40 -7.09
N ARG A 134 4.25 -8.52 -8.06
CA ARG A 134 5.02 -7.41 -8.60
C ARG A 134 5.36 -7.66 -10.07
N GLU A 135 5.32 -6.59 -10.86
CA GLU A 135 5.65 -6.64 -12.28
C GLU A 135 6.16 -5.28 -12.77
N ALA A 136 7.26 -5.28 -13.52
CA ALA A 136 7.82 -4.09 -14.16
C ALA A 136 7.24 -3.96 -15.58
N SER A 137 5.98 -3.57 -15.67
CA SER A 137 5.26 -3.30 -16.92
C SER A 137 4.47 -2.01 -16.80
N PHE A 138 4.27 -1.31 -17.88
CA PHE A 138 3.30 -0.21 -17.91
C PHE A 138 1.88 -0.75 -17.78
N GLY A 139 1.06 -0.07 -17.01
CA GLY A 139 -0.28 -0.55 -16.70
C GLY A 139 -1.19 0.50 -16.07
N HIS A 140 -2.33 0.02 -15.65
CA HIS A 140 -3.31 0.78 -14.88
C HIS A 140 -4.16 -0.16 -14.04
N ALA A 141 -4.79 0.37 -13.02
CA ALA A 141 -5.67 -0.42 -12.18
C ALA A 141 -7.07 0.18 -12.08
N THR A 142 -8.02 -0.68 -11.76
CA THR A 142 -9.37 -0.29 -11.35
C THR A 142 -9.69 -0.84 -9.97
N LEU A 143 -10.33 -0.01 -9.15
CA LEU A 143 -10.91 -0.42 -7.88
C LEU A 143 -12.44 -0.24 -7.96
N GLU A 144 -13.15 -1.33 -7.99
CA GLU A 144 -14.59 -1.34 -8.10
C GLU A 144 -15.23 -1.60 -6.73
N ILE A 145 -15.79 -0.58 -6.11
CA ILE A 145 -16.49 -0.71 -4.83
C ILE A 145 -17.85 -1.38 -5.09
N LYS A 146 -17.97 -2.63 -4.68
CA LYS A 146 -19.20 -3.41 -4.87
C LYS A 146 -20.25 -3.08 -3.82
N ASN A 147 -19.83 -2.94 -2.58
CA ASN A 147 -20.70 -2.60 -1.46
C ASN A 147 -19.88 -2.14 -0.23
N ARG A 148 -20.49 -2.06 0.94
CA ARG A 148 -19.81 -1.67 2.19
C ARG A 148 -18.71 -2.65 2.61
N THR A 149 -18.81 -3.92 2.24
CA THR A 149 -17.94 -4.99 2.74
C THR A 149 -16.88 -5.44 1.74
N HIS A 150 -17.14 -5.31 0.43
CA HIS A 150 -16.27 -5.85 -0.61
C HIS A 150 -16.04 -4.85 -1.75
N ALA A 151 -14.82 -4.84 -2.23
CA ALA A 151 -14.40 -4.21 -3.48
C ALA A 151 -13.64 -5.25 -4.33
N TYR A 152 -13.63 -5.04 -5.63
CA TYR A 152 -12.82 -5.82 -6.54
C TYR A 152 -11.73 -4.92 -7.12
N TYR A 153 -10.49 -5.34 -6.97
CA TYR A 153 -9.31 -4.67 -7.51
C TYR A 153 -8.80 -5.48 -8.68
N SER A 154 -8.42 -4.82 -9.77
CA SER A 154 -7.75 -5.44 -10.91
C SER A 154 -6.70 -4.50 -11.48
N TRP A 155 -5.54 -5.06 -11.81
CA TRP A 155 -4.46 -4.38 -12.52
C TRP A 155 -4.31 -4.97 -13.92
N HIS A 156 -4.10 -4.08 -14.89
CA HIS A 156 -4.02 -4.41 -16.31
C HIS A 156 -2.71 -3.90 -16.88
N ARG A 157 -1.98 -4.79 -17.50
CA ARG A 157 -0.77 -4.51 -18.25
C ARG A 157 -1.09 -3.96 -19.63
N ASN A 158 -0.34 -2.95 -20.09
CA ASN A 158 -0.56 -2.28 -21.38
C ASN A 158 0.45 -2.67 -22.48
N GLU A 159 1.42 -3.54 -22.18
CA GLU A 159 2.52 -3.85 -23.12
C GLU A 159 2.08 -4.53 -24.41
N ASP A 160 0.98 -5.22 -24.38
CA ASP A 160 0.49 -6.02 -25.50
C ASP A 160 -0.36 -5.21 -26.50
N GLY A 161 -0.36 -3.87 -26.37
CA GLY A 161 -1.19 -2.98 -27.19
C GLY A 161 -2.67 -2.95 -26.82
N TYR A 162 -3.07 -3.73 -25.85
CA TYR A 162 -4.39 -3.74 -25.21
C TYR A 162 -4.24 -4.08 -23.71
N ALA A 163 -5.27 -3.78 -22.93
CA ALA A 163 -5.24 -4.03 -21.50
C ALA A 163 -5.42 -5.53 -21.20
N VAL A 164 -4.42 -6.14 -20.58
CA VAL A 164 -4.46 -7.53 -20.13
C VAL A 164 -4.51 -7.57 -18.61
N GLN A 165 -5.57 -8.13 -18.04
CA GLN A 165 -5.66 -8.32 -16.59
C GLN A 165 -4.56 -9.30 -16.14
N ALA A 166 -3.58 -8.78 -15.40
CA ALA A 166 -2.43 -9.55 -14.94
C ALA A 166 -2.48 -9.81 -13.43
N ASP A 167 -3.15 -8.96 -12.66
CA ASP A 167 -3.39 -9.18 -11.24
C ASP A 167 -4.81 -8.79 -10.86
N SER A 168 -5.42 -9.49 -9.91
CA SER A 168 -6.72 -9.13 -9.36
C SER A 168 -6.99 -9.79 -8.02
N MET A 169 -7.85 -9.14 -7.23
CA MET A 169 -8.29 -9.70 -5.97
C MET A 169 -9.58 -9.07 -5.45
N TRP A 170 -10.25 -9.79 -4.58
CA TRP A 170 -11.29 -9.25 -3.72
C TRP A 170 -10.68 -8.62 -2.48
N VAL A 171 -11.09 -7.40 -2.18
CA VAL A 171 -10.66 -6.65 -1.01
C VAL A 171 -11.82 -6.60 -0.02
N SER A 172 -11.61 -7.10 1.19
CA SER A 172 -12.57 -6.98 2.29
C SER A 172 -12.37 -5.66 3.04
N ASN A 173 -13.47 -4.99 3.36
CA ASN A 173 -13.46 -3.76 4.14
C ASN A 173 -12.99 -4.02 5.58
N ARG A 174 -12.16 -3.13 6.11
CA ARG A 174 -11.55 -3.30 7.44
C ARG A 174 -12.51 -3.09 8.61
N VAL A 175 -13.61 -2.37 8.40
CA VAL A 175 -14.60 -2.08 9.45
C VAL A 175 -15.83 -2.96 9.29
N TRP A 176 -16.35 -3.06 8.06
CA TRP A 176 -17.63 -3.70 7.78
C TRP A 176 -17.55 -5.20 7.46
N HIS A 177 -16.37 -5.68 7.17
CA HIS A 177 -16.05 -7.09 7.06
C HIS A 177 -14.71 -7.35 7.73
N PRO A 178 -14.64 -7.25 9.06
CA PRO A 178 -13.41 -7.52 9.78
C PRO A 178 -13.04 -8.99 9.57
N VAL A 179 -11.78 -9.23 9.25
CA VAL A 179 -11.24 -10.58 9.26
C VAL A 179 -11.16 -11.03 10.70
N ASP A 180 -11.57 -12.26 10.96
CA ASP A 180 -11.44 -12.84 12.29
C ASP A 180 -9.96 -13.10 12.59
N ASP A 181 -9.36 -12.22 13.37
CA ASP A 181 -7.95 -12.28 13.78
C ASP A 181 -7.67 -13.46 14.74
N SER A 182 -8.73 -14.16 15.21
CA SER A 182 -8.60 -15.28 16.13
C SER A 182 -7.86 -16.48 15.54
N THR A 183 -7.77 -16.55 14.21
CA THR A 183 -7.10 -17.66 13.51
C THR A 183 -5.59 -17.45 13.33
N THR A 184 -5.09 -16.22 13.50
CA THR A 184 -3.65 -15.90 13.33
C THR A 184 -2.82 -16.06 14.60
N ALA A 185 -3.46 -16.25 15.76
CA ALA A 185 -2.77 -16.48 17.04
C ALA A 185 -2.33 -17.95 17.25
N LYS A 186 -2.46 -18.82 16.26
CA LYS A 186 -2.13 -20.25 16.34
C LYS A 186 -1.28 -20.74 15.17
N GLN A 187 -0.20 -20.05 14.85
CA GLN A 187 0.89 -20.65 14.08
C GLN A 187 2.25 -20.14 14.57
#